data_758b26f5960f581b96ecbda8947584e3
#
_entry.id   758b26f5960f581b96ecbda8947584e3
#
_cell.length_a   1.000
_cell.length_b   1.000
_cell.length_c   1.000
_cell.angle_alpha   90.00
_cell.angle_beta   90.00
_cell.angle_gamma   90.00
#
_symmetry.space_group_name_H-M   'P 1'
#
loop_
_entity.id
_entity.type
_entity.pdbx_description
1 polymer ?
#
loop_
_entity_poly.entity_id
_entity_poly.type
_entity_poly.pdbx_seq_one_letter_code
_entity_poly.pdbx_strand_id
1 'polypeptide(L)'
;MNGTYYTITEVFDFGPHISKVILDYGKSMTGAVPSPEQFTVHVTRTSTEGEDFVWPNFMGDKPDDSMDGTRRVSNVYVSDKTGAPCEDGTCLTLELPCFIMEGIGSIIKFNGNFNVFVKVAYDVTQVSEIATDDGAISPQMFDVDGGNRVIYGEWLKEDRYEDPQIPLSYVYYEPEMDADEKIPLIIWLHGAGEGGQEPPIAAIGNKVVNLISPKVQKIFGGKTYLLAPQAPTMWMDDGSGEYTKDGSSKYTEVLDALIGAFVDAHPQIDRSRIYIGGCSNGGFMTM
;
A
#
# COMPACT_ATOMS: atom_id res chain seq x y z
N MET A 1 5.12 -11.20 28.93
CA MET A 1 5.58 -10.41 27.75
C MET A 1 4.48 -10.56 26.73
N ASN A 2 4.08 -9.46 26.11
CA ASN A 2 3.08 -9.50 25.05
C ASN A 2 3.72 -10.07 23.77
N GLY A 3 2.91 -10.71 22.94
CA GLY A 3 3.36 -11.35 21.72
C GLY A 3 3.59 -10.35 20.58
N THR A 4 4.34 -10.77 19.58
CA THR A 4 4.61 -9.99 18.37
C THR A 4 3.58 -10.34 17.29
N TYR A 5 3.08 -9.32 16.59
CA TYR A 5 2.29 -9.49 15.38
C TYR A 5 2.99 -8.86 14.19
N TYR A 6 2.68 -9.36 12.98
CA TYR A 6 3.05 -8.77 11.71
C TYR A 6 1.79 -8.53 10.89
N THR A 7 1.83 -7.60 9.94
CA THR A 7 0.67 -7.31 9.10
C THR A 7 0.99 -7.49 7.62
N ILE A 8 -0.04 -7.85 6.85
CA ILE A 8 0.02 -7.87 5.39
C ILE A 8 -1.01 -6.88 4.87
N THR A 9 -0.54 -5.92 4.09
CA THR A 9 -1.36 -4.97 3.36
C THR A 9 -1.53 -5.43 1.91
N GLU A 10 -2.77 -5.60 1.48
CA GLU A 10 -3.11 -5.74 0.08
C GLU A 10 -3.60 -4.41 -0.48
N VAL A 11 -3.30 -4.14 -1.75
CA VAL A 11 -3.73 -2.93 -2.43
C VAL A 11 -4.95 -3.24 -3.28
N PHE A 12 -6.08 -2.66 -2.90
CA PHE A 12 -7.36 -2.77 -3.58
C PHE A 12 -7.62 -1.56 -4.50
N ASP A 13 -8.68 -1.61 -5.30
CA ASP A 13 -9.09 -0.48 -6.15
C ASP A 13 -9.47 0.76 -5.32
N PHE A 14 -9.81 0.56 -4.05
CA PHE A 14 -10.13 1.59 -3.06
C PHE A 14 -8.97 1.91 -2.09
N GLY A 15 -7.76 1.49 -2.41
CA GLY A 15 -6.54 1.78 -1.65
C GLY A 15 -5.98 0.61 -0.85
N PRO A 16 -4.89 0.85 -0.11
CA PRO A 16 -4.17 -0.17 0.65
C PRO A 16 -4.89 -0.47 1.97
N HIS A 17 -5.16 -1.75 2.23
CA HIS A 17 -5.77 -2.22 3.48
C HIS A 17 -5.02 -3.40 4.05
N ILE A 18 -4.85 -3.41 5.36
CA ILE A 18 -4.32 -4.57 6.08
C ILE A 18 -5.37 -5.69 6.02
N SER A 19 -5.06 -6.74 5.27
CA SER A 19 -5.95 -7.89 5.06
C SER A 19 -5.64 -9.06 5.97
N LYS A 20 -4.43 -9.10 6.54
CA LYS A 20 -4.00 -10.19 7.44
C LYS A 20 -3.18 -9.67 8.61
N VAL A 21 -3.37 -10.32 9.77
CA VAL A 21 -2.50 -10.19 10.94
C VAL A 21 -1.91 -11.56 11.26
N ILE A 22 -0.60 -11.63 11.40
CA ILE A 22 0.17 -12.83 11.69
C ILE A 22 0.63 -12.75 13.14
N LEU A 23 0.20 -13.68 13.97
CA LEU A 23 0.54 -13.75 15.39
C LEU A 23 1.70 -14.74 15.58
N ASP A 24 2.86 -14.27 16.02
CA ASP A 24 4.03 -15.13 16.27
C ASP A 24 3.98 -15.71 17.69
N TYR A 25 3.70 -16.99 17.77
CA TYR A 25 3.69 -17.72 19.05
C TYR A 25 5.09 -18.16 19.49
N GLY A 26 6.08 -18.15 18.60
CA GLY A 26 7.44 -18.58 18.88
C GLY A 26 7.59 -20.06 19.26
N LYS A 27 6.51 -20.85 19.05
CA LYS A 27 6.43 -22.30 19.33
C LYS A 27 5.51 -22.97 18.32
N SER A 28 5.62 -24.30 18.20
CA SER A 28 4.80 -25.07 17.25
C SER A 28 3.31 -24.86 17.46
N MET A 29 2.60 -24.68 16.37
CA MET A 29 1.15 -24.64 16.26
C MET A 29 0.60 -25.90 15.57
N THR A 30 1.42 -26.95 15.43
CA THR A 30 1.04 -28.22 14.80
C THR A 30 -0.19 -28.83 15.49
N GLY A 31 -1.15 -29.30 14.71
CA GLY A 31 -2.41 -29.83 15.21
C GLY A 31 -3.41 -28.79 15.69
N ALA A 32 -3.06 -27.48 15.68
CA ALA A 32 -4.00 -26.43 16.07
C ALA A 32 -5.18 -26.35 15.09
N VAL A 33 -6.39 -26.24 15.66
CA VAL A 33 -7.63 -25.96 14.92
C VAL A 33 -8.23 -24.66 15.48
N PRO A 34 -7.64 -23.51 15.15
CA PRO A 34 -8.13 -22.24 15.65
C PRO A 34 -9.44 -21.82 14.97
N SER A 35 -10.24 -21.01 15.65
CA SER A 35 -11.46 -20.41 15.11
C SER A 35 -11.47 -18.89 15.26
N PRO A 36 -12.16 -18.14 14.38
CA PRO A 36 -12.22 -16.69 14.44
C PRO A 36 -12.72 -16.14 15.78
N GLU A 37 -13.64 -16.84 16.45
CA GLU A 37 -14.26 -16.45 17.72
C GLU A 37 -13.26 -16.45 18.89
N GLN A 38 -12.10 -17.10 18.73
CA GLN A 38 -11.03 -17.11 19.71
C GLN A 38 -10.20 -15.82 19.74
N PHE A 39 -10.50 -14.88 18.85
CA PHE A 39 -9.73 -13.63 18.71
C PHE A 39 -10.60 -12.39 18.71
N THR A 40 -10.14 -11.36 19.42
CA THR A 40 -10.62 -9.99 19.28
C THR A 40 -9.50 -9.14 18.70
N VAL A 41 -9.82 -8.29 17.75
CA VAL A 41 -8.86 -7.42 17.05
C VAL A 41 -9.30 -5.98 17.24
N HIS A 42 -8.52 -5.22 17.97
CA HIS A 42 -8.68 -3.78 18.14
C HIS A 42 -7.61 -3.07 17.30
N VAL A 43 -7.95 -1.94 16.71
CA VAL A 43 -7.08 -1.15 15.83
C VAL A 43 -7.13 0.30 16.25
N THR A 44 -5.96 0.89 16.42
CA THR A 44 -5.80 2.33 16.62
C THR A 44 -4.96 2.89 15.48
N ARG A 45 -5.46 3.97 14.86
CA ARG A 45 -4.74 4.71 13.82
C ARG A 45 -4.42 6.11 14.33
N THR A 46 -3.21 6.57 14.09
CA THR A 46 -2.77 7.92 14.51
C THR A 46 -2.14 8.66 13.35
N SER A 47 -2.20 9.98 13.38
CA SER A 47 -1.58 10.83 12.38
C SER A 47 -0.05 10.70 12.41
N THR A 48 0.58 10.78 11.24
CA THR A 48 2.03 11.00 11.09
C THR A 48 2.36 12.49 11.01
N GLU A 49 1.35 13.36 10.84
CA GLU A 49 1.51 14.82 10.70
C GLU A 49 1.63 15.54 12.06
N GLY A 50 1.55 14.81 13.17
CA GLY A 50 1.72 15.31 14.53
C GLY A 50 0.54 15.01 15.45
N GLU A 51 0.77 15.14 16.77
CA GLU A 51 -0.25 14.79 17.79
C GLU A 51 -1.44 15.77 17.80
N ASP A 52 -1.22 17.02 17.41
CA ASP A 52 -2.26 18.06 17.35
C ASP A 52 -3.03 18.10 16.02
N PHE A 53 -2.72 17.18 15.07
CA PHE A 53 -3.39 17.15 13.80
C PHE A 53 -4.85 16.69 13.94
N VAL A 54 -5.78 17.52 13.45
CA VAL A 54 -7.21 17.24 13.46
C VAL A 54 -7.67 16.81 12.06
N TRP A 55 -8.15 15.58 11.94
CA TRP A 55 -8.67 15.07 10.68
C TRP A 55 -9.91 15.84 10.22
N PRO A 56 -10.01 16.19 8.93
CA PRO A 56 -11.21 16.78 8.38
C PRO A 56 -12.41 15.86 8.58
N ASN A 57 -13.49 16.39 9.13
CA ASN A 57 -14.73 15.66 9.30
C ASN A 57 -15.63 15.84 8.08
N PHE A 58 -15.60 14.91 7.14
CA PHE A 58 -16.45 14.92 5.94
C PHE A 58 -17.85 14.32 6.19
N MET A 59 -18.06 13.69 7.35
CA MET A 59 -19.34 13.04 7.72
C MET A 59 -20.22 13.91 8.62
N GLY A 60 -19.86 15.18 8.83
CA GLY A 60 -20.56 16.10 9.71
C GLY A 60 -20.38 15.72 11.19
N ASP A 61 -21.47 15.73 11.98
CA ASP A 61 -21.41 15.45 13.43
C ASP A 61 -21.23 13.96 13.80
N LYS A 62 -21.05 13.07 12.81
CA LYS A 62 -20.79 11.65 13.10
C LYS A 62 -19.35 11.45 13.54
N PRO A 63 -19.12 10.63 14.58
CA PRO A 63 -17.76 10.25 14.95
C PRO A 63 -17.01 9.61 13.77
N ASP A 64 -15.74 9.94 13.64
CA ASP A 64 -14.86 9.24 12.71
C ASP A 64 -14.36 7.94 13.37
N ASP A 65 -15.08 6.84 13.15
CA ASP A 65 -14.76 5.49 13.65
C ASP A 65 -13.63 4.82 12.85
N SER A 66 -13.09 5.52 11.85
CA SER A 66 -11.96 5.02 11.07
C SER A 66 -10.60 5.14 11.77
N MET A 67 -10.52 5.80 12.93
CA MET A 67 -9.27 6.01 13.67
C MET A 67 -9.11 5.07 14.87
N ASP A 68 -10.21 4.58 15.44
CA ASP A 68 -10.21 3.67 16.57
C ASP A 68 -11.41 2.74 16.49
N GLY A 69 -11.19 1.42 16.62
CA GLY A 69 -12.29 0.47 16.52
C GLY A 69 -11.84 -0.99 16.47
N THR A 70 -12.78 -1.86 16.19
CA THR A 70 -12.53 -3.31 16.10
C THR A 70 -12.72 -3.81 14.68
N ARG A 71 -11.98 -4.87 14.34
CA ARG A 71 -12.11 -5.58 13.06
C ARG A 71 -12.52 -7.03 13.28
N ARG A 72 -13.43 -7.51 12.44
CA ARG A 72 -13.86 -8.89 12.45
C ARG A 72 -12.77 -9.80 11.86
N VAL A 73 -12.53 -10.94 12.51
CA VAL A 73 -11.77 -12.04 11.92
C VAL A 73 -12.72 -12.90 11.08
N SER A 74 -12.38 -13.17 9.82
CA SER A 74 -13.18 -14.01 8.93
C SER A 74 -12.66 -15.44 8.83
N ASN A 75 -11.36 -15.61 9.01
CA ASN A 75 -10.68 -16.90 8.95
C ASN A 75 -9.42 -16.86 9.79
N VAL A 76 -8.96 -18.02 10.26
CA VAL A 76 -7.70 -18.18 10.97
C VAL A 76 -7.09 -19.54 10.64
N TYR A 77 -5.78 -19.59 10.45
CA TYR A 77 -5.06 -20.82 10.11
C TYR A 77 -3.62 -20.78 10.59
N VAL A 78 -3.03 -21.99 10.73
CA VAL A 78 -1.60 -22.15 11.03
C VAL A 78 -0.77 -21.71 9.82
N SER A 79 0.26 -20.92 10.08
CA SER A 79 1.10 -20.35 9.03
C SER A 79 2.56 -20.25 9.44
N ASP A 80 3.41 -20.01 8.47
CA ASP A 80 4.75 -19.49 8.69
C ASP A 80 4.75 -17.98 8.99
N LYS A 81 5.92 -17.38 9.20
CA LYS A 81 6.09 -15.94 9.45
C LYS A 81 5.76 -15.04 8.26
N THR A 82 5.59 -15.60 7.07
CA THR A 82 5.16 -14.84 5.88
C THR A 82 3.65 -14.80 5.71
N GLY A 83 2.92 -15.53 6.57
CA GLY A 83 1.48 -15.70 6.48
C GLY A 83 1.06 -16.78 5.47
N ALA A 84 2.00 -17.58 4.96
CA ALA A 84 1.69 -18.70 4.09
C ALA A 84 1.20 -19.90 4.92
N PRO A 85 0.07 -20.55 4.56
CA PRO A 85 -0.44 -21.70 5.27
C PRO A 85 0.58 -22.85 5.28
N CYS A 86 0.77 -23.48 6.45
CA CYS A 86 1.59 -24.67 6.61
C CYS A 86 1.09 -25.50 7.81
N GLU A 87 1.47 -26.78 7.88
CA GLU A 87 1.01 -27.68 8.94
C GLU A 87 1.83 -27.53 10.23
N ASP A 88 3.12 -27.21 10.11
CA ASP A 88 4.11 -27.14 11.19
C ASP A 88 4.58 -25.72 11.50
N GLY A 89 3.71 -24.72 11.29
CA GLY A 89 4.02 -23.32 11.53
C GLY A 89 4.14 -22.96 13.01
N THR A 90 4.75 -21.79 13.25
CA THR A 90 4.86 -21.17 14.58
C THR A 90 3.94 -19.96 14.72
N CYS A 91 3.15 -19.66 13.71
CA CYS A 91 2.26 -18.52 13.66
C CYS A 91 0.81 -18.94 13.42
N LEU A 92 -0.10 -18.04 13.79
CA LEU A 92 -1.48 -18.05 13.30
C LEU A 92 -1.70 -16.81 12.46
N THR A 93 -2.25 -16.98 11.26
CA THR A 93 -2.68 -15.87 10.42
C THR A 93 -4.18 -15.67 10.53
N LEU A 94 -4.58 -14.45 10.88
CA LEU A 94 -5.96 -13.98 10.94
C LEU A 94 -6.26 -13.22 9.64
N GLU A 95 -7.32 -13.61 8.91
CA GLU A 95 -7.80 -12.87 7.75
C GLU A 95 -8.86 -11.87 8.18
N LEU A 96 -8.66 -10.62 7.79
CA LEU A 96 -9.52 -9.48 8.09
C LEU A 96 -10.21 -9.02 6.81
N PRO A 97 -11.55 -9.06 6.71
CA PRO A 97 -12.26 -8.56 5.53
C PRO A 97 -11.93 -7.08 5.28
N CYS A 98 -11.80 -6.72 4.01
CA CYS A 98 -11.53 -5.35 3.57
C CYS A 98 -12.67 -4.87 2.66
N PHE A 99 -13.25 -3.71 2.98
CA PHE A 99 -14.37 -3.12 2.24
C PHE A 99 -14.09 -1.64 1.94
N ILE A 100 -14.61 -1.16 0.83
CA ILE A 100 -14.41 0.22 0.36
C ILE A 100 -14.78 1.30 1.40
N MET A 101 -15.73 1.03 2.28
CA MET A 101 -16.21 1.97 3.29
C MET A 101 -15.62 1.72 4.69
N GLU A 102 -14.74 0.73 4.82
CA GLU A 102 -14.12 0.38 6.12
C GLU A 102 -12.74 1.04 6.24
N GLY A 103 -12.72 2.34 6.56
CA GLY A 103 -11.47 3.10 6.68
C GLY A 103 -10.49 2.57 7.73
N ILE A 104 -10.98 1.90 8.78
CA ILE A 104 -10.16 1.39 9.90
C ILE A 104 -9.06 0.40 9.46
N GLY A 105 -9.23 -0.28 8.33
CA GLY A 105 -8.25 -1.21 7.77
C GLY A 105 -7.16 -0.57 6.93
N SER A 106 -7.30 0.70 6.54
CA SER A 106 -6.38 1.38 5.63
C SER A 106 -5.14 1.90 6.33
N ILE A 107 -3.99 1.82 5.65
CA ILE A 107 -2.72 2.42 6.08
C ILE A 107 -2.56 3.87 5.62
N ILE A 108 -3.51 4.39 4.84
CA ILE A 108 -3.55 5.81 4.42
C ILE A 108 -4.88 6.44 4.82
N LYS A 109 -4.89 7.76 4.94
CA LYS A 109 -6.09 8.55 5.20
C LYS A 109 -6.01 9.89 4.48
N PHE A 110 -7.17 10.38 3.99
CA PHE A 110 -7.27 11.69 3.36
C PHE A 110 -7.24 12.79 4.41
N ASN A 111 -6.27 13.72 4.31
CA ASN A 111 -6.07 14.80 5.27
C ASN A 111 -6.77 16.12 4.91
N GLY A 112 -7.59 16.09 3.85
CA GLY A 112 -8.26 17.28 3.32
C GLY A 112 -7.69 17.76 1.99
N ASN A 113 -6.43 17.43 1.70
CA ASN A 113 -5.75 17.73 0.46
C ASN A 113 -5.32 16.46 -0.26
N PHE A 114 -4.67 15.54 0.46
CA PHE A 114 -4.09 14.32 -0.08
C PHE A 114 -4.31 13.14 0.85
N ASN A 115 -4.15 11.94 0.31
CA ASN A 115 -3.93 10.75 1.13
C ASN A 115 -2.52 10.82 1.73
N VAL A 116 -2.41 10.54 3.01
CA VAL A 116 -1.15 10.46 3.75
C VAL A 116 -1.10 9.15 4.51
N PHE A 117 0.10 8.66 4.82
CA PHE A 117 0.24 7.50 5.69
C PHE A 117 -0.27 7.80 7.10
N VAL A 118 -0.78 6.77 7.75
CA VAL A 118 -1.10 6.77 9.18
C VAL A 118 -0.33 5.67 9.88
N LYS A 119 -0.01 5.88 11.16
CA LYS A 119 0.49 4.80 12.03
C LYS A 119 -0.70 3.92 12.39
N VAL A 120 -0.56 2.61 12.23
CA VAL A 120 -1.61 1.64 12.55
C VAL A 120 -1.08 0.67 13.59
N ALA A 121 -1.74 0.59 14.74
CA ALA A 121 -1.42 -0.36 15.79
C ALA A 121 -2.55 -1.38 15.96
N TYR A 122 -2.19 -2.61 16.22
CA TYR A 122 -3.10 -3.71 16.47
C TYR A 122 -2.91 -4.23 17.89
N ASP A 123 -4.03 -4.38 18.63
CA ASP A 123 -4.12 -5.11 19.86
C ASP A 123 -4.96 -6.37 19.60
N VAL A 124 -4.30 -7.51 19.46
CA VAL A 124 -4.98 -8.78 19.19
C VAL A 124 -4.96 -9.63 20.44
N THR A 125 -6.14 -9.97 20.95
CA THR A 125 -6.29 -10.84 22.12
C THR A 125 -6.83 -12.20 21.71
N GLN A 126 -6.07 -13.25 21.99
CA GLN A 126 -6.59 -14.61 22.04
C GLN A 126 -7.40 -14.79 23.34
N VAL A 127 -8.70 -15.01 23.25
CA VAL A 127 -9.63 -15.01 24.41
C VAL A 127 -9.88 -16.38 25.01
N SER A 128 -9.52 -17.46 24.32
CA SER A 128 -9.66 -18.82 24.81
C SER A 128 -8.47 -19.70 24.43
N GLU A 129 -8.35 -20.86 25.09
CA GLU A 129 -7.27 -21.82 24.83
C GLU A 129 -7.36 -22.39 23.41
N ILE A 130 -6.19 -22.67 22.82
CA ILE A 130 -6.05 -23.38 21.54
C ILE A 130 -5.29 -24.66 21.82
N ALA A 131 -5.91 -25.81 21.50
CA ALA A 131 -5.25 -27.10 21.58
C ALA A 131 -4.27 -27.28 20.42
N THR A 132 -3.10 -27.85 20.69
CA THR A 132 -2.09 -28.28 19.72
C THR A 132 -1.63 -29.69 20.04
N ASP A 133 -0.84 -30.30 19.16
CA ASP A 133 -0.25 -31.63 19.45
C ASP A 133 0.69 -31.60 20.64
N ASP A 134 1.31 -30.46 20.95
CA ASP A 134 2.25 -30.24 22.04
C ASP A 134 1.57 -29.76 23.34
N GLY A 135 0.24 -29.65 23.37
CA GLY A 135 -0.54 -29.19 24.51
C GLY A 135 -1.35 -27.92 24.22
N ALA A 136 -2.05 -27.42 25.24
CA ALA A 136 -2.89 -26.24 25.11
C ALA A 136 -2.09 -24.94 25.22
N ILE A 137 -2.44 -23.98 24.38
CA ILE A 137 -1.90 -22.60 24.40
C ILE A 137 -2.92 -21.70 25.10
N SER A 138 -2.52 -21.17 26.26
CA SER A 138 -3.36 -20.27 27.04
C SER A 138 -3.62 -18.93 26.35
N PRO A 139 -4.72 -18.25 26.68
CA PRO A 139 -5.01 -16.91 26.23
C PRO A 139 -3.84 -15.93 26.42
N GLN A 140 -3.59 -15.09 25.42
CA GLN A 140 -2.53 -14.10 25.45
C GLN A 140 -2.84 -12.92 24.51
N MET A 141 -2.05 -11.84 24.63
CA MET A 141 -2.18 -10.64 23.84
C MET A 141 -0.96 -10.47 22.92
N PHE A 142 -1.20 -9.92 21.74
CA PHE A 142 -0.20 -9.54 20.74
C PHE A 142 -0.39 -8.05 20.43
N ASP A 143 0.55 -7.22 20.87
CA ASP A 143 0.55 -5.76 20.70
C ASP A 143 1.93 -5.21 20.33
N VAL A 144 2.92 -6.09 20.15
CA VAL A 144 4.25 -5.69 19.67
C VAL A 144 4.29 -5.77 18.16
N ASP A 145 4.37 -4.61 17.51
CA ASP A 145 4.46 -4.52 16.05
C ASP A 145 5.80 -5.07 15.55
N GLY A 146 5.74 -6.10 14.73
CA GLY A 146 6.88 -6.73 14.06
C GLY A 146 7.11 -6.24 12.62
N GLY A 147 6.22 -5.40 12.12
CA GLY A 147 6.28 -4.81 10.79
C GLY A 147 5.12 -5.14 9.87
N ASN A 148 5.01 -4.34 8.81
CA ASN A 148 3.99 -4.47 7.77
C ASN A 148 4.63 -4.76 6.42
N ARG A 149 4.04 -5.69 5.66
CA ARG A 149 4.41 -5.98 4.27
C ARG A 149 3.31 -5.55 3.32
N VAL A 150 3.61 -4.67 2.39
CA VAL A 150 2.68 -4.25 1.33
C VAL A 150 2.91 -5.13 0.10
N ILE A 151 1.93 -5.93 -0.29
CA ILE A 151 2.03 -6.85 -1.43
C ILE A 151 2.31 -6.06 -2.72
N TYR A 152 3.37 -6.47 -3.43
CA TYR A 152 3.96 -5.79 -4.60
C TYR A 152 4.55 -4.40 -4.30
N GLY A 153 4.08 -3.67 -3.28
CA GLY A 153 4.67 -2.40 -2.87
C GLY A 153 6.11 -2.56 -2.40
N GLU A 154 6.44 -3.70 -1.83
CA GLU A 154 7.79 -4.08 -1.38
C GLU A 154 8.82 -4.18 -2.52
N TRP A 155 8.37 -4.27 -3.78
CA TRP A 155 9.24 -4.34 -4.96
C TRP A 155 9.49 -2.98 -5.60
N LEU A 156 8.82 -1.93 -5.12
CA LEU A 156 9.01 -0.58 -5.61
C LEU A 156 10.30 0.01 -5.05
N LYS A 157 11.01 0.72 -5.92
CA LYS A 157 12.13 1.57 -5.56
C LYS A 157 11.66 3.02 -5.58
N GLU A 158 12.23 3.84 -4.70
CA GLU A 158 11.97 5.27 -4.65
C GLU A 158 13.16 6.04 -5.20
N ASP A 159 12.88 7.11 -5.94
CA ASP A 159 13.90 8.02 -6.42
C ASP A 159 13.28 9.42 -6.68
N ARG A 160 14.11 10.38 -7.05
CA ARG A 160 13.71 11.76 -7.28
C ARG A 160 14.42 12.32 -8.50
N TYR A 161 13.65 12.94 -9.38
CA TYR A 161 14.18 13.76 -10.47
C TYR A 161 14.41 15.18 -9.96
N GLU A 162 15.69 15.59 -9.98
CA GLU A 162 16.10 16.90 -9.51
C GLU A 162 15.95 17.94 -10.61
N ASP A 163 14.83 18.66 -10.58
CA ASP A 163 14.61 19.84 -11.40
C ASP A 163 14.81 21.10 -10.56
N PRO A 164 15.45 22.17 -11.07
CA PRO A 164 15.70 23.40 -10.32
C PRO A 164 14.46 24.12 -9.80
N GLN A 165 13.31 23.92 -10.44
CA GLN A 165 12.06 24.59 -10.10
C GLN A 165 11.04 23.64 -9.46
N ILE A 166 10.85 22.45 -10.04
CA ILE A 166 9.81 21.51 -9.60
C ILE A 166 10.39 20.09 -9.59
N PRO A 167 11.16 19.74 -8.54
CA PRO A 167 11.64 18.37 -8.41
C PRO A 167 10.47 17.40 -8.25
N LEU A 168 10.52 16.24 -8.93
CA LEU A 168 9.49 15.20 -8.86
C LEU A 168 10.03 13.94 -8.22
N SER A 169 9.42 13.53 -7.11
CA SER A 169 9.65 12.21 -6.53
C SER A 169 8.84 11.16 -7.30
N TYR A 170 9.32 9.94 -7.33
CA TYR A 170 8.64 8.84 -8.01
C TYR A 170 8.95 7.51 -7.37
N VAL A 171 8.06 6.54 -7.58
CA VAL A 171 8.36 5.13 -7.38
C VAL A 171 8.45 4.43 -8.72
N TYR A 172 9.27 3.38 -8.77
CA TYR A 172 9.41 2.57 -9.98
C TYR A 172 9.65 1.11 -9.64
N TYR A 173 9.30 0.25 -10.57
CA TYR A 173 9.64 -1.17 -10.56
C TYR A 173 10.54 -1.49 -11.74
N GLU A 174 11.61 -2.19 -11.43
CA GLU A 174 12.58 -2.72 -12.39
C GLU A 174 12.66 -4.23 -12.20
N PRO A 175 12.18 -5.03 -13.17
CA PRO A 175 12.27 -6.47 -13.06
C PRO A 175 13.72 -6.98 -13.27
N GLU A 176 14.01 -8.15 -12.74
CA GLU A 176 15.25 -8.86 -13.11
C GLU A 176 15.21 -9.24 -14.59
N MET A 177 16.29 -8.93 -15.32
CA MET A 177 16.39 -9.17 -16.75
C MET A 177 17.82 -9.32 -17.24
N ASP A 178 17.99 -9.89 -18.42
CA ASP A 178 19.28 -9.97 -19.10
C ASP A 178 19.65 -8.61 -19.71
N ALA A 179 20.96 -8.34 -19.83
CA ALA A 179 21.48 -7.05 -20.29
C ALA A 179 21.00 -6.64 -21.69
N ASP A 180 20.75 -7.61 -22.55
CA ASP A 180 20.31 -7.39 -23.95
C ASP A 180 18.78 -7.40 -24.12
N GLU A 181 18.04 -7.65 -23.04
CA GLU A 181 16.57 -7.70 -23.08
C GLU A 181 16.00 -6.30 -23.29
N LYS A 182 14.94 -6.21 -24.12
CA LYS A 182 14.19 -4.98 -24.36
C LYS A 182 12.76 -5.18 -23.94
N ILE A 183 12.31 -4.45 -22.92
CA ILE A 183 10.99 -4.59 -22.31
C ILE A 183 10.20 -3.27 -22.29
N PRO A 184 8.86 -3.33 -22.22
CA PRO A 184 8.04 -2.12 -22.17
C PRO A 184 8.24 -1.32 -20.88
N LEU A 185 7.85 -0.04 -20.94
CA LEU A 185 7.64 0.84 -19.80
C LEU A 185 6.16 1.18 -19.69
N ILE A 186 5.58 1.03 -18.49
CA ILE A 186 4.29 1.58 -18.14
C ILE A 186 4.52 2.80 -17.23
N ILE A 187 3.93 3.93 -17.59
CA ILE A 187 3.92 5.16 -16.80
C ILE A 187 2.51 5.34 -16.27
N TRP A 188 2.37 5.58 -14.97
CA TRP A 188 1.07 5.83 -14.36
C TRP A 188 1.05 7.17 -13.64
N LEU A 189 0.07 8.02 -13.99
CA LEU A 189 -0.17 9.30 -13.38
C LEU A 189 -1.37 9.21 -12.41
N HIS A 190 -1.11 9.53 -11.16
CA HIS A 190 -2.09 9.37 -10.07
C HIS A 190 -3.24 10.38 -10.14
N GLY A 191 -4.33 10.13 -9.38
CA GLY A 191 -5.42 11.07 -9.17
C GLY A 191 -5.04 12.22 -8.22
N ALA A 192 -5.92 13.21 -8.09
CA ALA A 192 -5.63 14.39 -7.26
C ALA A 192 -5.36 14.04 -5.79
N GLY A 193 -6.04 13.02 -5.26
CA GLY A 193 -5.88 12.58 -3.87
C GLY A 193 -4.56 11.89 -3.54
N GLU A 194 -3.78 11.49 -4.54
CA GLU A 194 -2.47 10.84 -4.37
C GLU A 194 -1.29 11.79 -4.59
N GLY A 195 -1.53 13.10 -4.73
CA GLY A 195 -0.49 14.12 -4.72
C GLY A 195 0.20 14.22 -3.37
N GLY A 196 1.28 15.03 -3.29
CA GLY A 196 1.99 15.25 -2.03
C GLY A 196 3.47 14.90 -2.07
N GLN A 197 3.99 14.42 -0.93
CA GLN A 197 5.42 14.17 -0.72
C GLN A 197 5.70 12.73 -0.23
N GLU A 198 4.79 11.81 -0.47
CA GLU A 198 4.90 10.39 -0.07
C GLU A 198 4.78 9.52 -1.33
N PRO A 199 5.88 9.36 -2.12
CA PRO A 199 5.87 8.76 -3.44
C PRO A 199 5.19 7.38 -3.55
N PRO A 200 5.28 6.47 -2.56
CA PRO A 200 4.60 5.19 -2.62
C PRO A 200 3.08 5.31 -2.80
N ILE A 201 2.46 6.40 -2.32
CA ILE A 201 1.01 6.62 -2.44
C ILE A 201 0.58 6.71 -3.91
N ALA A 202 1.43 7.24 -4.79
CA ALA A 202 1.15 7.27 -6.24
C ALA A 202 0.91 5.87 -6.85
N ALA A 203 1.44 4.83 -6.23
CA ALA A 203 1.29 3.44 -6.70
C ALA A 203 0.34 2.59 -5.84
N ILE A 204 0.13 2.93 -4.56
CA ILE A 204 -0.72 2.15 -3.65
C ILE A 204 -2.05 2.82 -3.34
N GLY A 205 -2.20 4.11 -3.58
CA GLY A 205 -3.47 4.84 -3.38
C GLY A 205 -4.62 4.28 -4.23
N ASN A 206 -4.30 3.85 -5.44
CA ASN A 206 -5.10 2.99 -6.31
C ASN A 206 -4.31 1.71 -6.59
N LYS A 207 -4.93 0.67 -7.13
CA LYS A 207 -4.29 -0.64 -7.37
C LYS A 207 -3.23 -0.63 -8.48
N VAL A 208 -2.38 0.40 -8.54
CA VAL A 208 -1.36 0.57 -9.59
C VAL A 208 -0.26 -0.49 -9.47
N VAL A 209 0.12 -0.87 -8.26
CA VAL A 209 1.07 -1.98 -8.02
C VAL A 209 0.60 -3.30 -8.67
N ASN A 210 -0.68 -3.45 -9.01
CA ASN A 210 -1.13 -4.63 -9.74
C ASN A 210 -0.54 -4.71 -11.16
N LEU A 211 -0.06 -3.60 -11.73
CA LEU A 211 0.62 -3.58 -13.02
C LEU A 211 1.92 -4.39 -13.00
N ILE A 212 2.54 -4.56 -11.82
CA ILE A 212 3.73 -5.41 -11.66
C ILE A 212 3.40 -6.83 -11.20
N SER A 213 2.11 -7.18 -11.05
CA SER A 213 1.71 -8.54 -10.71
C SER A 213 2.05 -9.53 -11.86
N PRO A 214 2.36 -10.79 -11.55
CA PRO A 214 2.69 -11.79 -12.57
C PRO A 214 1.59 -11.95 -13.65
N LYS A 215 0.33 -11.70 -13.28
CA LYS A 215 -0.80 -11.78 -14.20
C LYS A 215 -0.76 -10.67 -15.26
N VAL A 216 -0.48 -9.44 -14.85
CA VAL A 216 -0.39 -8.29 -15.76
C VAL A 216 0.90 -8.31 -16.55
N GLN A 217 2.02 -8.67 -15.91
CA GLN A 217 3.31 -8.81 -16.59
C GLN A 217 3.24 -9.74 -17.82
N LYS A 218 2.46 -10.85 -17.75
CA LYS A 218 2.24 -11.74 -18.89
C LYS A 218 1.59 -11.07 -20.09
N ILE A 219 0.75 -10.06 -19.90
CA ILE A 219 0.09 -9.31 -20.99
C ILE A 219 1.14 -8.55 -21.81
N PHE A 220 2.19 -8.07 -21.16
CA PHE A 220 3.27 -7.31 -21.78
C PHE A 220 4.48 -8.17 -22.22
N GLY A 221 4.31 -9.49 -22.28
CA GLY A 221 5.36 -10.41 -22.73
C GLY A 221 6.21 -10.97 -21.59
N GLY A 222 5.80 -10.81 -20.35
CA GLY A 222 6.42 -11.40 -19.15
C GLY A 222 7.08 -10.41 -18.21
N LYS A 223 7.57 -9.28 -18.73
CA LYS A 223 8.24 -8.23 -17.95
C LYS A 223 7.91 -6.84 -18.46
N THR A 224 7.79 -5.88 -17.57
CA THR A 224 7.65 -4.45 -17.88
C THR A 224 8.19 -3.61 -16.73
N TYR A 225 8.80 -2.49 -17.04
CA TYR A 225 9.03 -1.43 -16.06
C TYR A 225 7.71 -0.78 -15.66
N LEU A 226 7.65 -0.26 -14.44
CA LEU A 226 6.63 0.68 -14.00
C LEU A 226 7.31 1.94 -13.50
N LEU A 227 6.82 3.10 -13.91
CA LEU A 227 7.19 4.42 -13.39
C LEU A 227 5.92 5.12 -12.90
N ALA A 228 5.86 5.49 -11.63
CA ALA A 228 4.75 6.22 -11.03
C ALA A 228 5.27 7.49 -10.33
N PRO A 229 5.36 8.62 -11.05
CA PRO A 229 5.75 9.89 -10.48
C PRO A 229 4.64 10.45 -9.58
N GLN A 230 5.03 11.26 -8.59
CA GLN A 230 4.10 11.96 -7.72
C GLN A 230 4.21 13.48 -7.92
N ALA A 231 3.10 14.11 -8.29
CA ALA A 231 2.99 15.57 -8.31
C ALA A 231 2.87 16.08 -6.86
N PRO A 232 3.66 17.10 -6.45
CA PRO A 232 3.55 17.69 -5.11
C PRO A 232 2.16 18.29 -4.79
N THR A 233 1.41 18.65 -5.82
CA THR A 233 0.02 19.12 -5.71
C THR A 233 -0.90 18.19 -6.53
N MET A 234 -1.39 18.63 -7.67
CA MET A 234 -2.17 17.84 -8.61
C MET A 234 -1.63 18.07 -10.04
N TRP A 235 -1.69 17.08 -10.91
CA TRP A 235 -1.14 17.17 -12.25
C TRP A 235 -1.66 18.36 -13.06
N MET A 236 -2.92 18.72 -12.91
CA MET A 236 -3.57 19.82 -13.62
C MET A 236 -3.54 21.14 -12.82
N ASP A 237 -2.50 21.37 -12.04
CA ASP A 237 -2.20 22.67 -11.42
C ASP A 237 -1.48 23.57 -12.44
N ASP A 238 -2.07 24.71 -12.77
CA ASP A 238 -1.52 25.70 -13.70
C ASP A 238 -0.49 26.66 -13.07
N GLY A 239 -0.14 26.42 -11.81
CA GLY A 239 0.75 27.26 -11.01
C GLY A 239 0.02 28.18 -10.03
N SER A 240 -1.31 28.28 -10.14
CA SER A 240 -2.13 29.02 -9.14
C SER A 240 -2.40 28.24 -7.87
N GLY A 241 -2.15 26.93 -7.85
CA GLY A 241 -2.55 25.98 -6.81
C GLY A 241 -3.98 25.48 -6.95
N GLU A 242 -4.68 25.89 -8.02
CA GLU A 242 -6.03 25.46 -8.36
C GLU A 242 -6.02 24.56 -9.61
N TYR A 243 -7.14 23.93 -9.88
CA TYR A 243 -7.35 23.16 -11.10
C TYR A 243 -7.35 24.07 -12.33
N THR A 244 -6.56 23.74 -13.35
CA THR A 244 -6.44 24.53 -14.60
C THR A 244 -7.78 24.77 -15.26
N LYS A 245 -7.92 25.93 -15.90
CA LYS A 245 -9.12 26.31 -16.69
C LYS A 245 -8.92 26.13 -18.20
N ASP A 246 -7.68 26.03 -18.65
CA ASP A 246 -7.32 25.99 -20.09
C ASP A 246 -6.57 24.70 -20.49
N GLY A 247 -6.39 23.78 -19.56
CA GLY A 247 -5.69 22.51 -19.77
C GLY A 247 -4.18 22.61 -19.60
N SER A 248 -3.62 23.77 -19.24
CA SER A 248 -2.19 23.90 -18.94
C SER A 248 -1.83 23.26 -17.61
N SER A 249 -0.60 22.81 -17.47
CA SER A 249 -0.04 22.29 -16.23
C SER A 249 1.40 22.76 -16.07
N LYS A 250 1.74 23.20 -14.84
CA LYS A 250 3.12 23.54 -14.51
C LYS A 250 4.06 22.32 -14.50
N TYR A 251 3.49 21.11 -14.51
CA TYR A 251 4.26 19.85 -14.48
C TYR A 251 4.58 19.29 -15.87
N THR A 252 4.04 19.82 -16.95
CA THR A 252 4.17 19.24 -18.30
C THR A 252 5.64 19.07 -18.70
N GLU A 253 6.43 20.14 -18.61
CA GLU A 253 7.84 20.11 -19.05
C GLU A 253 8.71 19.21 -18.15
N VAL A 254 8.52 19.30 -16.82
CA VAL A 254 9.32 18.52 -15.89
C VAL A 254 8.96 17.03 -15.92
N LEU A 255 7.70 16.69 -16.17
CA LEU A 255 7.27 15.30 -16.35
C LEU A 255 7.89 14.69 -17.61
N ASP A 256 7.88 15.40 -18.72
CA ASP A 256 8.52 14.96 -19.97
C ASP A 256 10.04 14.75 -19.76
N ALA A 257 10.69 15.72 -19.10
CA ALA A 257 12.10 15.62 -18.76
C ALA A 257 12.43 14.43 -17.85
N LEU A 258 11.61 14.19 -16.82
CA LEU A 258 11.74 13.02 -15.93
C LEU A 258 11.61 11.71 -16.73
N ILE A 259 10.58 11.60 -17.58
CA ILE A 259 10.37 10.40 -18.41
C ILE A 259 11.58 10.17 -19.32
N GLY A 260 12.07 11.22 -19.99
CA GLY A 260 13.25 11.15 -20.84
C GLY A 260 14.49 10.68 -20.08
N ALA A 261 14.77 11.27 -18.92
CA ALA A 261 15.90 10.91 -18.07
C ALA A 261 15.79 9.46 -17.55
N PHE A 262 14.59 9.04 -17.15
CA PHE A 262 14.35 7.67 -16.72
C PHE A 262 14.62 6.65 -17.82
N VAL A 263 14.14 6.92 -19.04
CA VAL A 263 14.34 6.06 -20.20
C VAL A 263 15.83 6.01 -20.62
N ASP A 264 16.55 7.13 -20.50
CA ASP A 264 18.00 7.18 -20.79
C ASP A 264 18.82 6.41 -19.76
N ALA A 265 18.42 6.46 -18.49
CA ALA A 265 19.08 5.72 -17.40
C ALA A 265 18.82 4.20 -17.44
N HIS A 266 17.76 3.75 -18.11
CA HIS A 266 17.36 2.35 -18.21
C HIS A 266 17.38 1.86 -19.65
N PRO A 267 18.57 1.52 -20.21
CA PRO A 267 18.73 1.18 -21.61
C PRO A 267 17.96 -0.07 -22.06
N GLN A 268 17.48 -0.90 -21.14
CA GLN A 268 16.62 -2.05 -21.41
C GLN A 268 15.18 -1.66 -21.75
N ILE A 269 14.77 -0.42 -21.55
CA ILE A 269 13.45 0.04 -21.98
C ILE A 269 13.39 0.07 -23.51
N ASP A 270 12.36 -0.58 -24.06
CA ASP A 270 12.02 -0.48 -25.47
C ASP A 270 11.28 0.82 -25.73
N ARG A 271 11.96 1.79 -26.35
CA ARG A 271 11.41 3.13 -26.64
C ARG A 271 10.18 3.11 -27.58
N SER A 272 9.94 2.00 -28.28
CA SER A 272 8.75 1.82 -29.12
C SER A 272 7.54 1.27 -28.33
N ARG A 273 7.73 0.88 -27.07
CA ARG A 273 6.71 0.29 -26.21
C ARG A 273 6.63 1.02 -24.86
N ILE A 274 6.39 2.32 -24.91
CA ILE A 274 6.13 3.16 -23.74
C ILE A 274 4.64 3.45 -23.70
N TYR A 275 4.01 3.08 -22.59
CA TYR A 275 2.59 3.24 -22.35
C TYR A 275 2.38 4.21 -21.21
N ILE A 276 1.51 5.19 -21.39
CA ILE A 276 1.12 6.13 -20.34
C ILE A 276 -0.37 5.97 -20.04
N GLY A 277 -0.71 5.98 -18.78
CA GLY A 277 -2.07 5.96 -18.29
C GLY A 277 -2.19 6.74 -16.99
N GLY A 278 -3.41 7.01 -16.56
CA GLY A 278 -3.63 7.75 -15.33
C GLY A 278 -5.07 7.67 -14.84
N CYS A 279 -5.26 8.05 -13.60
CA CYS A 279 -6.57 8.12 -12.94
C CYS A 279 -7.01 9.57 -12.80
N SER A 280 -8.29 9.89 -13.11
CA SER A 280 -8.90 11.20 -12.85
C SER A 280 -8.00 12.36 -13.33
N ASN A 281 -7.45 13.14 -12.43
CA ASN A 281 -6.51 14.25 -12.70
C ASN A 281 -5.27 13.80 -13.51
N GLY A 282 -4.68 12.66 -13.18
CA GLY A 282 -3.61 12.05 -13.96
C GLY A 282 -4.08 11.57 -15.33
N GLY A 283 -5.33 11.11 -15.45
CA GLY A 283 -5.92 10.78 -16.75
C GLY A 283 -6.01 11.98 -17.70
N PHE A 284 -6.33 13.17 -17.19
CA PHE A 284 -6.27 14.40 -18.00
C PHE A 284 -4.85 14.75 -18.43
N MET A 285 -3.88 14.55 -17.54
CA MET A 285 -2.46 14.83 -17.84
C MET A 285 -1.88 13.91 -18.92
N THR A 286 -2.51 12.76 -19.21
CA THR A 286 -2.06 11.83 -20.27
C THR A 286 -2.53 12.24 -21.67
N MET A 287 -3.43 13.21 -21.79
CA MET A 287 -3.99 13.68 -23.08
C MET A 287 -3.22 14.87 -23.64
#